data_f8a1456a48efa9f0b3b0f4e3c6d0eb35
#
_entry.id   f8a1456a48efa9f0b3b0f4e3c6d0eb35
#
_cell.length_a   1.000
_cell.length_b   1.000
_cell.length_c   1.000
_cell.angle_alpha   90.00
_cell.angle_beta   90.00
_cell.angle_gamma   90.00
#
_symmetry.space_group_name_H-M   'P 1'
#
loop_
_entity.id
_entity.type
_entity.pdbx_description
1 polymer ?
#
loop_
_entity_poly.entity_id
_entity_poly.type
_entity_poly.pdbx_seq_one_letter_code
_entity_poly.pdbx_strand_id
1 'polypeptide(L)' 'MFNLRGIPTPVCPCCGSTLLRVTVMFDQETYEISGYLLDDAQCMECKCLITAPTPLDHPEYQP' A
#
# COMPACT_ATOMS: atom_id res chain seq x y z
N MET A 1 -8.23 12.46 -10.53
CA MET A 1 -7.55 11.46 -9.68
C MET A 1 -8.60 10.72 -8.88
N PHE A 2 -8.55 9.40 -8.90
CA PHE A 2 -9.52 8.59 -8.18
C PHE A 2 -9.03 8.31 -6.76
N ASN A 3 -9.97 8.22 -5.84
CA ASN A 3 -9.68 7.86 -4.46
C ASN A 3 -10.42 6.56 -4.14
N LEU A 4 -9.67 5.46 -4.13
CA LEU A 4 -10.20 4.12 -3.87
C LEU A 4 -9.65 3.55 -2.57
N ARG A 5 -9.26 4.43 -1.66
CA ARG A 5 -8.76 4.05 -0.34
C ARG A 5 -9.87 3.44 0.52
N GLY A 6 -9.48 2.57 1.43
CA GLY A 6 -10.38 1.96 2.38
C GLY A 6 -10.43 0.44 2.31
N ILE A 7 -10.15 -0.14 1.15
CA ILE A 7 -10.10 -1.60 0.97
C ILE A 7 -8.69 -1.98 0.52
N PRO A 8 -7.92 -2.68 1.36
CA PRO A 8 -6.55 -3.07 0.98
C PRO A 8 -6.54 -3.92 -0.28
N THR A 9 -5.68 -3.57 -1.23
CA THR A 9 -5.57 -4.32 -2.47
C THR A 9 -4.12 -4.29 -2.97
N PRO A 10 -3.57 -5.44 -3.41
CA PRO A 10 -2.20 -5.49 -3.95
C PRO A 10 -2.11 -5.02 -5.39
N VAL A 11 -3.25 -4.77 -6.04
CA VAL A 11 -3.30 -4.38 -7.44
C VAL A 11 -4.12 -3.12 -7.55
N CYS A 12 -3.62 -2.14 -8.33
CA CYS A 12 -4.38 -0.93 -8.57
C CYS A 12 -5.70 -1.27 -9.25
N PRO A 13 -6.84 -0.89 -8.66
CA PRO A 13 -8.14 -1.22 -9.26
C PRO A 13 -8.44 -0.42 -10.51
N CYS A 14 -7.65 0.62 -10.80
CA CYS A 14 -7.85 1.44 -11.99
C CYS A 14 -7.09 0.92 -13.21
N CYS A 15 -5.81 0.57 -13.04
CA CYS A 15 -4.95 0.20 -14.17
C CYS A 15 -4.35 -1.19 -14.06
N GLY A 16 -4.52 -1.89 -12.92
CA GLY A 16 -4.00 -3.24 -12.73
C GLY A 16 -2.53 -3.34 -12.37
N SER A 17 -1.86 -2.21 -12.12
CA SER A 17 -0.44 -2.22 -11.76
C SER A 17 -0.25 -2.75 -10.34
N THR A 18 0.85 -3.48 -10.12
CA THR A 18 1.27 -3.90 -8.79
C THR A 18 2.34 -3.00 -8.20
N LEU A 19 2.72 -1.94 -8.91
CA LEU A 19 3.71 -0.97 -8.43
C LEU A 19 3.01 0.10 -7.63
N LEU A 20 3.09 -0.01 -6.32
CA LEU A 20 2.44 0.92 -5.40
C LEU A 20 3.48 1.72 -4.65
N ARG A 21 3.21 3.01 -4.48
CA ARG A 21 4.04 3.89 -3.67
C ARG A 21 3.44 3.97 -2.27
N VAL A 22 4.25 3.69 -1.26
CA VAL A 22 3.83 3.81 0.13
C VAL A 22 4.83 4.67 0.88
N THR A 23 4.34 5.33 1.93
CA THR A 23 5.20 6.10 2.82
C THR A 23 5.70 5.19 3.92
N VAL A 24 7.01 5.26 4.19
CA VAL A 24 7.63 4.44 5.24
C VAL A 24 8.34 5.36 6.24
N MET A 25 8.49 4.85 7.46
CA MET A 25 9.26 5.51 8.50
C MET A 25 10.51 4.69 8.78
N PHE A 26 11.65 5.36 8.94
CA PHE A 26 12.92 4.70 9.24
C PHE A 26 13.36 4.97 10.67
N ASP A 27 14.03 3.98 11.25
CA ASP A 27 14.75 4.16 12.50
C ASP A 27 16.08 4.86 12.16
N GLN A 28 16.35 5.99 12.82
CA GLN A 28 17.53 6.79 12.53
C GLN A 28 18.83 6.12 12.97
N GLU A 29 18.77 5.20 13.90
CA GLU A 29 19.96 4.54 14.41
C GLU A 29 20.33 3.29 13.64
N THR A 30 19.34 2.52 13.20
CA THR A 30 19.58 1.24 12.53
C THR A 30 19.37 1.30 11.02
N TYR A 31 18.73 2.36 10.52
CA TYR A 31 18.32 2.55 9.12
C TYR A 31 17.30 1.49 8.66
N GLU A 32 16.64 0.85 9.59
CA GLU A 32 15.60 -0.10 9.27
C GLU A 32 14.24 0.58 9.19
N ILE A 33 13.33 -0.01 8.43
CA ILE A 33 11.97 0.50 8.34
C ILE A 33 11.25 0.20 9.65
N SER A 34 10.79 1.25 10.33
CA SER A 34 10.08 1.12 11.60
C SER A 34 8.57 1.11 11.45
N GLY A 35 8.05 1.54 10.29
CA GLY A 35 6.61 1.54 10.08
C GLY A 35 6.24 1.88 8.65
N TYR A 36 5.00 1.57 8.31
CA TYR A 36 4.42 1.83 6.99
C TYR A 36 3.12 2.59 7.14
N LEU A 37 2.90 3.56 6.26
CA LEU A 37 1.62 4.28 6.16
C LEU A 37 0.89 3.73 4.93
N LEU A 38 0.23 2.60 5.10
CA LEU A 38 -0.37 1.86 3.99
C LEU A 38 -1.62 2.55 3.45
N ASP A 39 -2.33 3.31 4.29
CA ASP A 39 -3.53 4.02 3.87
C ASP A 39 -3.23 5.19 2.94
N ASP A 40 -1.99 5.64 2.90
CA ASP A 40 -1.56 6.74 2.03
C ASP A 40 -0.93 6.25 0.73
N ALA A 41 -1.17 5.00 0.37
CA ALA A 41 -0.58 4.44 -0.84
C ALA A 41 -1.16 5.08 -2.10
N GLN A 42 -0.39 5.03 -3.17
CA GLN A 42 -0.76 5.57 -4.47
C GLN A 42 -0.16 4.69 -5.56
N CYS A 43 -0.93 4.47 -6.62
CA CYS A 43 -0.40 3.74 -7.77
C CYS A 43 0.72 4.55 -8.43
N MET A 44 1.82 3.89 -8.76
CA MET A 44 2.95 4.55 -9.41
C MET A 44 2.65 4.92 -10.87
N GLU A 45 1.75 4.22 -11.52
CA GLU A 45 1.48 4.43 -12.94
C GLU A 45 0.34 5.39 -13.21
N CYS A 46 -0.84 5.17 -12.61
CA CYS A 46 -2.01 6.01 -12.88
C CYS A 46 -2.29 7.04 -11.79
N LYS A 47 -1.53 7.02 -10.69
CA LYS A 47 -1.66 7.96 -9.58
C LYS A 47 -2.96 7.83 -8.80
N CYS A 48 -3.69 6.74 -8.97
CA CYS A 48 -4.90 6.47 -8.20
C CYS A 48 -4.55 6.33 -6.71
N LEU A 49 -5.35 6.95 -5.84
CA LEU A 49 -5.16 6.82 -4.39
C LEU A 49 -5.78 5.51 -3.93
N ILE A 50 -4.99 4.70 -3.22
CA ILE A 50 -5.39 3.36 -2.80
C ILE A 50 -4.87 3.08 -1.40
N THR A 51 -5.27 1.94 -0.85
CA THR A 51 -4.73 1.41 0.40
C THR A 51 -3.92 0.16 0.08
N ALA A 52 -2.66 0.14 0.48
CA ALA A 52 -1.81 -1.02 0.28
C ALA A 52 -2.14 -2.11 1.31
N PRO A 53 -2.03 -3.39 0.93
CA PRO A 53 -2.31 -4.49 1.86
C PRO A 53 -1.08 -4.89 2.65
N THR A 54 -1.33 -5.68 3.70
CA THR A 54 -0.28 -6.43 4.38
C THR A 54 -0.49 -7.91 4.11
N PRO A 55 0.49 -8.78 4.45
CA PRO A 55 0.26 -10.23 4.32
C PRO A 55 -0.95 -10.72 5.12
N LEU A 56 -1.32 -10.02 6.20
CA LEU A 56 -2.49 -10.40 7.00
C LEU A 56 -3.81 -10.19 6.26
N ASP A 57 -3.80 -9.38 5.20
CA ASP A 57 -4.99 -9.16 4.38
C ASP A 57 -5.18 -10.26 3.34
N HIS A 58 -4.19 -11.13 3.18
CA HIS A 58 -4.29 -12.24 2.22
C HIS A 58 -5.34 -13.25 2.69
N PRO A 59 -6.18 -13.77 1.80
CA PRO A 59 -7.26 -14.69 2.22
C PRO A 59 -6.79 -15.91 3.00
N GLU A 60 -5.56 -16.37 2.78
CA GLU A 60 -5.02 -17.53 3.51
C GLU A 60 -4.77 -17.26 4.98
N TYR A 61 -4.64 -15.99 5.37
CA TYR A 61 -4.37 -15.60 6.75
C TYR A 61 -5.61 -15.16 7.51
N GLN A 62 -6.75 -15.13 6.87
CA GLN A 62 -7.99 -14.74 7.53
C GLN A 62 -8.70 -15.97 8.08
N PRO A 63 -9.25 -15.89 9.31
CA PRO A 63 -9.99 -17.01 9.90
C PRO A 63 -11.30 -17.30 9.18
#